data_59c515f152511c3a46951c4558f8c26b
#
_entry.id   59c515f152511c3a46951c4558f8c26b
#
_cell.length_a   1.000
_cell.length_b   1.000
_cell.length_c   1.000
_cell.angle_alpha   90.00
_cell.angle_beta   90.00
_cell.angle_gamma   90.00
#
_symmetry.space_group_name_H-M   'P 1'
#
loop_
_entity.id
_entity.type
_entity.pdbx_description
1 polymer ?
#
loop_
_entity_poly.entity_id
_entity_poly.type
_entity_poly.pdbx_seq_one_letter_code
_entity_poly.pdbx_strand_id
1 'polypeptide(L)'
;MKHKSFQLANQRIAPGSRHSVKIPAARLYNDTPMDLHAEVFHGVKPGPRLLVCAAIHGDELNGIEVCRRLMGELDPLQLAGTVIIVPIVNVFGFIQQSRYLPDRRDLNRCFPGSERGALGSRLAHLFNESLVQNATHIIDLHTGAIHRSNLPQIRVDTDNGDALEMAEAFGTPVILHSKERDGSLRSLASELGIPLILYEAGEALRFDYAAIKAGVTGVQNVMKSLKMLKGRRSRKKVKPVVAHRSAWIRNEYDGLVVPKVELGQTINKGQVVAQTVNPHGDDLHAIKSPYHGIVIGISNIPVANEGEALFNVAQFDGERIEHASENVDVFVEAYDQKPI
;
A
#
# COMPACT_ATOMS: atom_id res chain seq x y z
N MET A 1 -13.92 -31.58 -8.16
CA MET A 1 -15.20 -30.84 -8.24
C MET A 1 -15.07 -29.72 -9.25
N LYS A 2 -16.11 -29.46 -10.07
CA LYS A 2 -16.14 -28.28 -10.96
C LYS A 2 -16.26 -27.02 -10.09
N HIS A 3 -15.48 -25.99 -10.38
CA HIS A 3 -15.59 -24.68 -9.69
C HIS A 3 -16.98 -24.09 -10.01
N LYS A 4 -17.67 -23.59 -8.99
CA LYS A 4 -19.00 -22.97 -9.15
C LYS A 4 -18.84 -21.54 -9.66
N SER A 5 -19.85 -21.00 -10.34
CA SER A 5 -19.89 -19.58 -10.71
C SER A 5 -19.77 -18.69 -9.47
N PHE A 6 -19.05 -17.59 -9.61
CA PHE A 6 -18.91 -16.56 -8.60
C PHE A 6 -19.97 -15.46 -8.83
N GLN A 7 -20.54 -14.96 -7.75
CA GLN A 7 -21.52 -13.87 -7.80
C GLN A 7 -20.88 -12.61 -7.22
N LEU A 8 -20.90 -11.53 -7.99
CA LEU A 8 -20.46 -10.21 -7.49
C LEU A 8 -21.43 -9.15 -7.99
N ALA A 9 -21.95 -8.32 -7.08
CA ALA A 9 -23.08 -7.45 -7.38
C ALA A 9 -24.19 -8.26 -8.07
N ASN A 10 -24.77 -7.82 -9.15
CA ASN A 10 -25.82 -8.54 -9.87
C ASN A 10 -25.28 -9.37 -11.04
N GLN A 11 -23.98 -9.71 -11.06
CA GLN A 11 -23.37 -10.45 -12.16
C GLN A 11 -22.93 -11.84 -11.72
N ARG A 12 -23.21 -12.82 -12.58
CA ARG A 12 -22.76 -14.20 -12.42
C ARG A 12 -21.57 -14.47 -13.32
N ILE A 13 -20.42 -14.79 -12.72
CA ILE A 13 -19.14 -14.96 -13.38
C ILE A 13 -18.83 -16.44 -13.49
N ALA A 14 -18.65 -16.93 -14.69
CA ALA A 14 -18.36 -18.34 -14.95
C ALA A 14 -16.88 -18.68 -14.62
N PRO A 15 -16.58 -19.93 -14.21
CA PRO A 15 -15.19 -20.37 -14.07
C PRO A 15 -14.40 -20.25 -15.36
N GLY A 16 -13.13 -19.82 -15.26
CA GLY A 16 -12.23 -19.61 -16.39
C GLY A 16 -12.53 -18.33 -17.18
N SER A 17 -13.22 -17.35 -16.60
CA SER A 17 -13.57 -16.11 -17.29
C SER A 17 -13.09 -14.86 -16.54
N ARG A 18 -12.97 -13.77 -17.29
CA ARG A 18 -12.74 -12.41 -16.82
C ARG A 18 -13.98 -11.57 -17.06
N HIS A 19 -14.37 -10.77 -16.07
CA HIS A 19 -15.51 -9.86 -16.16
C HIS A 19 -15.19 -8.50 -15.54
N SER A 20 -15.63 -7.45 -16.23
CA SER A 20 -15.64 -6.10 -15.70
C SER A 20 -16.99 -5.84 -15.00
N VAL A 21 -16.95 -5.55 -13.72
CA VAL A 21 -18.12 -5.31 -12.86
C VAL A 21 -18.16 -3.84 -12.47
N LYS A 22 -19.29 -3.18 -12.76
CA LYS A 22 -19.56 -1.81 -12.35
C LYS A 22 -20.53 -1.81 -11.17
N ILE A 23 -20.14 -1.17 -10.09
CA ILE A 23 -20.93 -1.04 -8.87
C ILE A 23 -21.30 0.43 -8.73
N PRO A 24 -22.58 0.82 -8.92
CA PRO A 24 -23.01 2.20 -8.82
C PRO A 24 -22.69 2.78 -7.44
N ALA A 25 -21.85 3.82 -7.39
CA ALA A 25 -21.42 4.44 -6.14
C ALA A 25 -22.12 5.78 -5.87
N ALA A 26 -22.24 6.62 -6.89
CA ALA A 26 -22.83 7.96 -6.77
C ALA A 26 -23.18 8.55 -8.14
N ARG A 27 -23.58 9.82 -8.15
CA ARG A 27 -23.69 10.66 -9.35
C ARG A 27 -22.98 11.98 -9.10
N LEU A 28 -22.34 12.52 -10.12
CA LEU A 28 -21.85 13.90 -10.11
C LEU A 28 -23.01 14.88 -10.20
N TYR A 29 -22.74 16.15 -9.94
CA TYR A 29 -23.75 17.23 -10.00
C TYR A 29 -24.43 17.38 -11.37
N ASN A 30 -23.78 16.94 -12.44
CA ASN A 30 -24.28 16.93 -13.81
C ASN A 30 -24.98 15.61 -14.19
N ASP A 31 -25.35 14.81 -13.20
CA ASP A 31 -26.00 13.50 -13.33
C ASP A 31 -25.13 12.39 -13.96
N THR A 32 -23.83 12.63 -14.17
CA THR A 32 -22.91 11.59 -14.65
C THR A 32 -22.77 10.49 -13.59
N PRO A 33 -22.99 9.20 -13.96
CA PRO A 33 -22.79 8.09 -13.02
C PRO A 33 -21.33 7.97 -12.59
N MET A 34 -21.13 7.66 -11.32
CA MET A 34 -19.85 7.32 -10.72
C MET A 34 -19.92 5.89 -10.20
N ASP A 35 -19.14 5.01 -10.81
CA ASP A 35 -19.10 3.60 -10.46
C ASP A 35 -17.77 3.21 -9.83
N LEU A 36 -17.80 2.30 -8.88
CA LEU A 36 -16.63 1.49 -8.53
C LEU A 36 -16.46 0.42 -9.61
N HIS A 37 -15.28 0.38 -10.22
CA HIS A 37 -14.96 -0.62 -11.24
C HIS A 37 -14.12 -1.73 -10.63
N ALA A 38 -14.59 -2.97 -10.74
CA ALA A 38 -13.86 -4.17 -10.35
C ALA A 38 -13.64 -5.08 -11.55
N GLU A 39 -12.40 -5.51 -11.78
CA GLU A 39 -12.08 -6.58 -12.71
C GLU A 39 -12.00 -7.89 -11.95
N VAL A 40 -12.79 -8.87 -12.35
CA VAL A 40 -12.86 -10.18 -11.70
C VAL A 40 -12.30 -11.25 -12.60
N PHE A 41 -11.25 -11.91 -12.14
CA PHE A 41 -10.68 -13.09 -12.77
C PHE A 41 -11.10 -14.31 -11.96
N HIS A 42 -12.05 -15.09 -12.50
CA HIS A 42 -12.57 -16.26 -11.82
C HIS A 42 -11.95 -17.53 -12.39
N GLY A 43 -11.09 -18.16 -11.62
CA GLY A 43 -10.31 -19.32 -12.04
C GLY A 43 -11.13 -20.59 -12.31
N VAL A 44 -10.52 -21.53 -13.03
CA VAL A 44 -11.15 -22.84 -13.35
C VAL A 44 -11.19 -23.79 -12.15
N LYS A 45 -10.40 -23.54 -11.11
CA LYS A 45 -10.29 -24.36 -9.90
C LYS A 45 -10.75 -23.61 -8.68
N PRO A 46 -11.36 -24.27 -7.69
CA PRO A 46 -11.62 -23.67 -6.39
C PRO A 46 -10.32 -23.16 -5.72
N GLY A 47 -10.42 -22.11 -4.95
CA GLY A 47 -9.30 -21.52 -4.22
C GLY A 47 -9.73 -20.25 -3.48
N PRO A 48 -8.77 -19.50 -2.92
CA PRO A 48 -9.03 -18.23 -2.22
C PRO A 48 -9.68 -17.18 -3.11
N ARG A 49 -10.26 -16.17 -2.48
CA ARG A 49 -10.73 -14.93 -3.13
C ARG A 49 -9.85 -13.77 -2.66
N LEU A 50 -8.95 -13.35 -3.53
CA LEU A 50 -8.00 -12.26 -3.27
C LEU A 50 -8.57 -10.95 -3.81
N LEU A 51 -8.79 -9.98 -2.93
CA LEU A 51 -9.07 -8.60 -3.28
C LEU A 51 -7.76 -7.83 -3.34
N VAL A 52 -7.47 -7.19 -4.47
CA VAL A 52 -6.37 -6.24 -4.66
C VAL A 52 -6.99 -4.89 -4.94
N CYS A 53 -6.79 -3.92 -4.06
CA CYS A 53 -7.35 -2.59 -4.22
C CYS A 53 -6.26 -1.52 -4.14
N ALA A 54 -6.55 -0.36 -4.76
CA ALA A 54 -5.66 0.78 -4.77
C ALA A 54 -6.46 2.09 -4.75
N ALA A 55 -5.77 3.19 -4.57
CA ALA A 55 -6.33 4.53 -4.54
C ALA A 55 -7.53 4.70 -3.59
N ILE A 56 -7.44 4.14 -2.37
CA ILE A 56 -8.28 4.57 -1.24
C ILE A 56 -8.02 6.07 -0.97
N HIS A 57 -6.78 6.51 -1.19
CA HIS A 57 -6.44 7.91 -1.34
C HIS A 57 -6.29 8.20 -2.84
N GLY A 58 -7.02 9.17 -3.36
CA GLY A 58 -7.14 9.37 -4.81
C GLY A 58 -5.88 9.88 -5.51
N ASP A 59 -4.92 10.38 -4.75
CA ASP A 59 -3.62 10.86 -5.23
C ASP A 59 -2.52 9.76 -5.25
N GLU A 60 -2.78 8.55 -4.75
CA GLU A 60 -1.81 7.46 -4.65
C GLU A 60 -1.84 6.57 -5.91
N LEU A 61 -1.03 6.90 -6.92
CA LEU A 61 -1.19 6.37 -8.29
C LEU A 61 -0.44 5.06 -8.56
N ASN A 62 0.63 4.73 -7.82
CA ASN A 62 1.43 3.53 -8.09
C ASN A 62 0.60 2.25 -8.05
N GLY A 63 -0.32 2.14 -7.07
CA GLY A 63 -1.20 1.00 -6.93
C GLY A 63 -2.14 0.80 -8.13
N ILE A 64 -2.58 1.90 -8.77
CA ILE A 64 -3.41 1.84 -9.98
C ILE A 64 -2.63 1.19 -11.12
N GLU A 65 -1.36 1.58 -11.31
CA GLU A 65 -0.51 1.02 -12.35
C GLU A 65 -0.12 -0.45 -12.05
N VAL A 66 0.07 -0.81 -10.77
CA VAL A 66 0.21 -2.22 -10.36
C VAL A 66 -1.02 -3.02 -10.77
N CYS A 67 -2.23 -2.54 -10.46
CA CYS A 67 -3.49 -3.16 -10.85
C CYS A 67 -3.60 -3.31 -12.37
N ARG A 68 -3.29 -2.25 -13.13
CA ARG A 68 -3.36 -2.26 -14.59
C ARG A 68 -2.44 -3.32 -15.20
N ARG A 69 -1.19 -3.44 -14.71
CA ARG A 69 -0.25 -4.47 -15.19
C ARG A 69 -0.74 -5.87 -14.84
N LEU A 70 -1.18 -6.09 -13.61
CA LEU A 70 -1.74 -7.38 -13.19
C LEU A 70 -2.92 -7.81 -14.07
N MET A 71 -3.82 -6.89 -14.41
CA MET A 71 -4.96 -7.16 -15.30
C MET A 71 -4.54 -7.58 -16.71
N GLY A 72 -3.36 -7.16 -17.17
CA GLY A 72 -2.78 -7.56 -18.46
C GLY A 72 -2.06 -8.92 -18.42
N GLU A 73 -1.64 -9.38 -17.23
CA GLU A 73 -0.83 -10.60 -17.08
C GLU A 73 -1.63 -11.82 -16.59
N LEU A 74 -2.80 -11.60 -15.98
CA LEU A 74 -3.59 -12.68 -15.39
C LEU A 74 -4.44 -13.43 -16.45
N ASP A 75 -4.30 -14.75 -16.45
CA ASP A 75 -5.13 -15.67 -17.24
C ASP A 75 -6.05 -16.50 -16.31
N PRO A 76 -7.38 -16.31 -16.37
CA PRO A 76 -8.30 -17.06 -15.52
C PRO A 76 -8.27 -18.57 -15.76
N LEU A 77 -7.80 -19.02 -16.94
CA LEU A 77 -7.65 -20.46 -17.22
C LEU A 77 -6.51 -21.12 -16.43
N GLN A 78 -5.54 -20.34 -15.96
CA GLN A 78 -4.41 -20.81 -15.15
C GLN A 78 -4.59 -20.55 -13.66
N LEU A 79 -5.71 -19.92 -13.27
CA LEU A 79 -5.97 -19.48 -11.92
C LEU A 79 -6.75 -20.52 -11.10
N ALA A 80 -6.42 -20.63 -9.81
CA ALA A 80 -7.25 -21.26 -8.79
C ALA A 80 -7.81 -20.15 -7.86
N GLY A 81 -9.11 -20.22 -7.58
CA GLY A 81 -9.81 -19.18 -6.82
C GLY A 81 -10.24 -18.00 -7.67
N THR A 82 -10.38 -16.85 -7.05
CA THR A 82 -10.86 -15.61 -7.68
C THR A 82 -9.96 -14.46 -7.32
N VAL A 83 -9.58 -13.63 -8.30
CA VAL A 83 -8.91 -12.34 -8.05
C VAL A 83 -9.89 -11.23 -8.40
N ILE A 84 -10.10 -10.32 -7.46
CA ILE A 84 -10.92 -9.13 -7.62
C ILE A 84 -9.96 -7.95 -7.58
N ILE A 85 -9.86 -7.17 -8.65
CA ILE A 85 -8.95 -6.02 -8.74
C ILE A 85 -9.78 -4.75 -8.83
N VAL A 86 -9.55 -3.83 -7.89
CA VAL A 86 -10.20 -2.52 -7.83
C VAL A 86 -9.14 -1.43 -7.91
N PRO A 87 -8.81 -0.92 -9.10
CA PRO A 87 -7.72 0.04 -9.26
C PRO A 87 -7.96 1.36 -8.56
N ILE A 88 -9.22 1.79 -8.43
CA ILE A 88 -9.59 3.09 -7.88
C ILE A 88 -10.77 2.91 -6.95
N VAL A 89 -10.51 2.96 -5.63
CA VAL A 89 -11.57 2.91 -4.61
C VAL A 89 -12.18 4.29 -4.39
N ASN A 90 -11.35 5.33 -4.27
CA ASN A 90 -11.78 6.71 -4.11
C ASN A 90 -11.85 7.42 -5.46
N VAL A 91 -12.90 7.16 -6.22
CA VAL A 91 -13.09 7.74 -7.56
C VAL A 91 -13.13 9.27 -7.52
N PHE A 92 -13.76 9.86 -6.50
CA PHE A 92 -13.83 11.32 -6.32
C PHE A 92 -12.44 11.92 -6.06
N GLY A 93 -11.68 11.35 -5.14
CA GLY A 93 -10.33 11.80 -4.84
C GLY A 93 -9.41 11.65 -6.04
N PHE A 94 -9.54 10.56 -6.81
CA PHE A 94 -8.75 10.35 -8.02
C PHE A 94 -8.98 11.44 -9.08
N ILE A 95 -10.25 11.80 -9.35
CA ILE A 95 -10.57 12.87 -10.32
C ILE A 95 -10.00 14.22 -9.85
N GLN A 96 -10.02 14.48 -8.55
CA GLN A 96 -9.50 15.71 -7.95
C GLN A 96 -8.00 15.67 -7.65
N GLN A 97 -7.32 14.54 -7.92
CA GLN A 97 -5.91 14.32 -7.57
C GLN A 97 -5.64 14.63 -6.08
N SER A 98 -6.55 14.20 -5.23
CA SER A 98 -6.58 14.49 -3.79
C SER A 98 -6.67 13.21 -2.99
N ARG A 99 -6.00 13.21 -1.84
CA ARG A 99 -6.14 12.17 -0.82
C ARG A 99 -7.59 12.03 -0.35
N TYR A 100 -8.27 13.15 -0.23
CA TYR A 100 -9.57 13.28 0.42
C TYR A 100 -10.74 13.17 -0.56
N LEU A 101 -11.91 12.87 0.00
CA LEU A 101 -13.19 12.99 -0.66
C LEU A 101 -13.64 14.48 -0.73
N PRO A 102 -14.65 14.84 -1.56
CA PRO A 102 -15.21 16.19 -1.62
C PRO A 102 -15.73 16.74 -0.27
N ASP A 103 -16.16 15.85 0.65
CA ASP A 103 -16.55 16.20 2.01
C ASP A 103 -15.37 16.36 2.97
N ARG A 104 -14.12 16.40 2.45
CA ARG A 104 -12.85 16.55 3.14
C ARG A 104 -12.50 15.40 4.10
N ARG A 105 -13.18 14.27 3.99
CA ARG A 105 -12.90 13.08 4.79
C ARG A 105 -11.83 12.21 4.14
N ASP A 106 -11.01 11.59 4.99
CA ASP A 106 -10.14 10.48 4.60
C ASP A 106 -11.00 9.22 4.53
N LEU A 107 -11.14 8.62 3.34
CA LEU A 107 -11.92 7.40 3.15
C LEU A 107 -11.41 6.26 4.05
N ASN A 108 -10.08 6.20 4.27
CA ASN A 108 -9.46 5.21 5.16
C ASN A 108 -9.63 5.53 6.66
N ARG A 109 -10.67 6.31 7.01
CA ARG A 109 -11.19 6.58 8.35
C ARG A 109 -12.72 6.45 8.40
N CYS A 110 -13.31 5.90 7.34
CA CYS A 110 -14.76 5.84 7.20
C CYS A 110 -15.32 4.41 7.27
N PHE A 111 -14.47 3.38 7.32
CA PHE A 111 -14.90 1.97 7.42
C PHE A 111 -15.42 1.62 8.83
N PRO A 112 -16.42 0.71 8.93
CA PRO A 112 -17.11 -0.03 7.87
C PRO A 112 -18.07 0.80 7.02
N GLY A 113 -18.37 2.03 7.43
CA GLY A 113 -19.30 2.91 6.77
C GLY A 113 -20.78 2.68 7.15
N SER A 114 -21.67 3.40 6.49
CA SER A 114 -23.11 3.32 6.68
C SER A 114 -23.84 3.77 5.42
N GLU A 115 -24.90 3.08 5.04
CA GLU A 115 -25.75 3.38 3.89
C GLU A 115 -26.31 4.82 3.90
N ARG A 116 -26.64 5.34 5.11
CA ARG A 116 -27.24 6.65 5.33
C ARG A 116 -26.27 7.70 5.85
N GLY A 117 -24.96 7.40 5.84
CA GLY A 117 -23.93 8.29 6.33
C GLY A 117 -23.55 9.42 5.36
N ALA A 118 -22.54 10.20 5.73
CA ALA A 118 -21.89 11.17 4.83
C ALA A 118 -21.24 10.44 3.64
N LEU A 119 -20.82 11.18 2.60
CA LEU A 119 -20.30 10.63 1.35
C LEU A 119 -19.22 9.56 1.57
N GLY A 120 -18.20 9.85 2.39
CA GLY A 120 -17.14 8.89 2.71
C GLY A 120 -17.65 7.63 3.40
N SER A 121 -18.59 7.76 4.33
CA SER A 121 -19.20 6.63 5.03
C SER A 121 -20.05 5.76 4.09
N ARG A 122 -20.75 6.36 3.14
CA ARG A 122 -21.55 5.63 2.13
C ARG A 122 -20.66 4.89 1.15
N LEU A 123 -19.57 5.50 0.71
CA LEU A 123 -18.61 4.85 -0.20
C LEU A 123 -17.89 3.69 0.51
N ALA A 124 -17.48 3.88 1.77
CA ALA A 124 -16.88 2.82 2.58
C ALA A 124 -17.84 1.65 2.79
N HIS A 125 -19.12 1.93 3.09
CA HIS A 125 -20.16 0.91 3.23
C HIS A 125 -20.37 0.12 1.93
N LEU A 126 -20.49 0.81 0.79
CA LEU A 126 -20.64 0.18 -0.51
C LEU A 126 -19.45 -0.74 -0.83
N PHE A 127 -18.22 -0.27 -0.60
CA PHE A 127 -17.01 -1.04 -0.81
C PHE A 127 -16.96 -2.27 0.10
N ASN A 128 -17.32 -2.11 1.37
CA ASN A 128 -17.42 -3.22 2.32
C ASN A 128 -18.41 -4.28 1.84
N GLU A 129 -19.67 -3.91 1.65
CA GLU A 129 -20.75 -4.85 1.33
C GLU A 129 -20.53 -5.55 -0.01
N SER A 130 -20.05 -4.80 -1.02
CA SER A 130 -19.91 -5.35 -2.37
C SER A 130 -18.62 -6.14 -2.58
N LEU A 131 -17.53 -5.80 -1.91
CA LEU A 131 -16.18 -6.28 -2.25
C LEU A 131 -15.46 -6.94 -1.08
N VAL A 132 -15.34 -6.26 0.06
CA VAL A 132 -14.58 -6.77 1.22
C VAL A 132 -15.17 -8.07 1.75
N GLN A 133 -16.49 -8.13 1.96
CA GLN A 133 -17.18 -9.33 2.45
C GLN A 133 -17.11 -10.50 1.47
N ASN A 134 -16.78 -10.27 0.22
CA ASN A 134 -16.55 -11.31 -0.78
C ASN A 134 -15.10 -11.83 -0.82
N ALA A 135 -14.17 -11.18 -0.10
CA ALA A 135 -12.77 -11.54 -0.06
C ALA A 135 -12.46 -12.57 1.04
N THR A 136 -11.42 -13.35 0.85
CA THR A 136 -10.78 -14.18 1.89
C THR A 136 -9.40 -13.64 2.28
N HIS A 137 -8.80 -12.80 1.43
CA HIS A 137 -7.50 -12.16 1.61
C HIS A 137 -7.54 -10.80 0.92
N ILE A 138 -6.81 -9.82 1.44
CA ILE A 138 -6.79 -8.46 0.89
C ILE A 138 -5.35 -7.96 0.77
N ILE A 139 -5.05 -7.31 -0.36
CA ILE A 139 -3.84 -6.51 -0.55
C ILE A 139 -4.29 -5.08 -0.87
N ASP A 140 -3.92 -4.13 0.00
CA ASP A 140 -4.22 -2.72 -0.12
C ASP A 140 -2.95 -1.98 -0.57
N LEU A 141 -3.01 -1.31 -1.73
CA LEU A 141 -1.85 -0.70 -2.37
C LEU A 141 -1.86 0.82 -2.15
N HIS A 142 -0.83 1.32 -1.47
CA HIS A 142 -0.64 2.71 -1.10
C HIS A 142 0.71 3.28 -1.54
N THR A 143 0.85 4.59 -1.42
CA THR A 143 2.12 5.32 -1.50
C THR A 143 2.31 6.18 -0.24
N GLY A 144 3.46 6.80 -0.10
CA GLY A 144 3.60 7.98 0.76
C GLY A 144 2.60 9.07 0.33
N ALA A 145 2.22 9.93 1.26
CA ALA A 145 1.39 11.08 0.96
C ALA A 145 2.12 12.06 0.02
N ILE A 146 1.43 13.08 -0.46
CA ILE A 146 2.02 14.15 -1.26
C ILE A 146 3.27 14.70 -0.56
N HIS A 147 4.36 14.86 -1.32
CA HIS A 147 5.68 15.30 -0.84
C HIS A 147 6.36 14.34 0.17
N ARG A 148 5.94 13.08 0.23
CA ARG A 148 6.57 12.06 1.08
C ARG A 148 6.84 10.79 0.31
N SER A 149 8.09 10.39 0.21
CA SER A 149 8.48 9.12 -0.41
C SER A 149 8.61 8.04 0.65
N ASN A 150 8.06 6.86 0.37
CA ASN A 150 8.22 5.66 1.17
C ASN A 150 9.10 4.63 0.47
N LEU A 151 10.04 4.05 1.22
CA LEU A 151 10.70 2.81 0.84
C LEU A 151 9.63 1.71 0.69
N PRO A 152 9.70 0.86 -0.35
CA PRO A 152 8.80 -0.28 -0.47
C PRO A 152 8.79 -1.15 0.79
N GLN A 153 7.64 -1.19 1.47
CA GLN A 153 7.44 -1.86 2.75
C GLN A 153 6.02 -2.41 2.86
N ILE A 154 5.85 -3.43 3.69
CA ILE A 154 4.52 -3.93 4.07
C ILE A 154 4.21 -3.46 5.50
N ARG A 155 3.02 -2.93 5.69
CA ARG A 155 2.43 -2.70 7.01
C ARG A 155 1.40 -3.78 7.29
N VAL A 156 1.56 -4.47 8.41
CA VAL A 156 0.74 -5.61 8.77
C VAL A 156 0.64 -5.75 10.29
N ASP A 157 -0.46 -6.30 10.77
CA ASP A 157 -0.51 -6.86 12.11
C ASP A 157 0.22 -8.22 12.11
N THR A 158 1.39 -8.26 12.72
CA THR A 158 2.21 -9.48 12.78
C THR A 158 1.68 -10.53 13.75
N ASP A 159 0.68 -10.21 14.55
CA ASP A 159 0.01 -11.17 15.42
C ASP A 159 -1.00 -12.03 14.63
N ASN A 160 -1.39 -11.59 13.43
CA ASN A 160 -2.14 -12.38 12.46
C ASN A 160 -1.17 -13.19 11.59
N GLY A 161 -1.07 -14.50 11.87
CA GLY A 161 -0.13 -15.39 11.18
C GLY A 161 -0.34 -15.47 9.67
N ASP A 162 -1.60 -15.52 9.20
CA ASP A 162 -1.90 -15.58 7.76
C ASP A 162 -1.51 -14.28 7.05
N ALA A 163 -1.72 -13.13 7.69
CA ALA A 163 -1.30 -11.84 7.16
C ALA A 163 0.23 -11.70 7.15
N LEU A 164 0.92 -12.22 8.17
CA LEU A 164 2.38 -12.26 8.20
C LEU A 164 2.95 -13.14 7.08
N GLU A 165 2.36 -14.33 6.84
CA GLU A 165 2.77 -15.18 5.71
C GLU A 165 2.59 -14.49 4.35
N MET A 166 1.51 -13.72 4.18
CA MET A 166 1.30 -12.90 2.99
C MET A 166 2.37 -11.82 2.85
N ALA A 167 2.71 -11.14 3.95
CA ALA A 167 3.74 -10.09 3.97
C ALA A 167 5.12 -10.63 3.61
N GLU A 168 5.52 -11.76 4.18
CA GLU A 168 6.77 -12.45 3.86
C GLU A 168 6.79 -12.94 2.40
N ALA A 169 5.66 -13.43 1.91
CA ALA A 169 5.53 -13.86 0.52
C ALA A 169 5.66 -12.69 -0.46
N PHE A 170 5.14 -11.52 -0.13
CA PHE A 170 5.20 -10.33 -0.98
C PHE A 170 6.65 -9.95 -1.30
N GLY A 171 7.54 -9.95 -0.30
CA GLY A 171 8.98 -9.86 -0.51
C GLY A 171 9.54 -8.43 -0.58
N THR A 172 9.00 -7.49 0.21
CA THR A 172 9.62 -6.18 0.48
C THR A 172 10.80 -6.34 1.46
N PRO A 173 11.76 -5.40 1.47
CA PRO A 173 12.90 -5.49 2.39
C PRO A 173 12.50 -5.34 3.87
N VAL A 174 11.45 -4.56 4.14
CA VAL A 174 10.97 -4.26 5.49
C VAL A 174 9.50 -4.64 5.61
N ILE A 175 9.18 -5.37 6.67
CA ILE A 175 7.82 -5.55 7.18
C ILE A 175 7.71 -4.73 8.45
N LEU A 176 6.74 -3.82 8.53
CA LEU A 176 6.49 -3.01 9.71
C LEU A 176 5.27 -3.56 10.47
N HIS A 177 5.50 -4.02 11.70
CA HIS A 177 4.39 -4.27 12.61
C HIS A 177 3.63 -2.96 12.85
N SER A 178 2.36 -2.96 12.56
CA SER A 178 1.53 -1.76 12.66
C SER A 178 0.13 -2.15 13.10
N LYS A 179 -0.24 -1.73 14.30
CA LYS A 179 -1.62 -1.84 14.78
C LYS A 179 -2.56 -1.10 13.83
N GLU A 180 -3.76 -1.58 13.75
CA GLU A 180 -4.82 -0.97 12.95
C GLU A 180 -5.15 0.42 13.49
N ARG A 181 -5.69 1.25 12.62
CA ARG A 181 -6.28 2.55 12.99
C ARG A 181 -7.78 2.47 12.83
N ASP A 182 -8.49 2.93 13.79
CA ASP A 182 -9.96 2.96 13.79
C ASP A 182 -10.49 3.56 12.47
N GLY A 183 -11.52 2.92 11.93
CA GLY A 183 -12.14 3.33 10.68
C GLY A 183 -11.33 3.05 9.41
N SER A 184 -10.19 2.36 9.50
CA SER A 184 -9.40 1.95 8.34
C SER A 184 -9.90 0.64 7.73
N LEU A 185 -9.56 0.39 6.45
CA LEU A 185 -9.82 -0.90 5.80
C LEU A 185 -9.15 -2.07 6.56
N ARG A 186 -7.97 -1.83 7.15
CA ARG A 186 -7.28 -2.85 7.97
C ARG A 186 -8.05 -3.19 9.24
N SER A 187 -8.61 -2.18 9.94
CA SER A 187 -9.45 -2.40 11.11
C SER A 187 -10.68 -3.24 10.75
N LEU A 188 -11.37 -2.87 9.68
CA LEU A 188 -12.51 -3.65 9.18
C LEU A 188 -12.12 -5.09 8.83
N ALA A 189 -11.02 -5.30 8.11
CA ALA A 189 -10.56 -6.63 7.73
C ALA A 189 -10.22 -7.48 8.98
N SER A 190 -9.57 -6.88 9.99
CA SER A 190 -9.29 -7.53 11.28
C SER A 190 -10.57 -7.94 12.00
N GLU A 191 -11.58 -7.06 12.08
CA GLU A 191 -12.89 -7.36 12.68
C GLU A 191 -13.61 -8.51 11.96
N LEU A 192 -13.44 -8.62 10.63
CA LEU A 192 -14.02 -9.69 9.81
C LEU A 192 -13.16 -10.96 9.78
N GLY A 193 -12.00 -10.97 10.43
CA GLY A 193 -11.07 -12.10 10.39
C GLY A 193 -10.43 -12.34 9.00
N ILE A 194 -10.34 -11.31 8.17
CA ILE A 194 -9.75 -11.38 6.82
C ILE A 194 -8.30 -10.90 6.89
N PRO A 195 -7.30 -11.76 6.58
CA PRO A 195 -5.90 -11.33 6.53
C PRO A 195 -5.71 -10.26 5.45
N LEU A 196 -5.11 -9.14 5.86
CA LEU A 196 -4.83 -8.00 5.01
C LEU A 196 -3.39 -7.54 5.19
N ILE A 197 -2.72 -7.28 4.07
CA ILE A 197 -1.45 -6.57 4.02
C ILE A 197 -1.61 -5.24 3.27
N LEU A 198 -0.91 -4.22 3.77
CA LEU A 198 -0.88 -2.91 3.15
C LEU A 198 0.53 -2.68 2.59
N TYR A 199 0.64 -2.50 1.27
CA TYR A 199 1.87 -2.17 0.58
C TYR A 199 2.01 -0.66 0.46
N GLU A 200 3.12 -0.11 0.96
CA GLU A 200 3.47 1.32 0.88
C GLU A 200 4.73 1.48 0.06
N ALA A 201 4.72 2.26 -1.02
CA ALA A 201 5.92 2.50 -1.83
C ALA A 201 5.82 3.74 -2.71
N GLY A 202 6.88 4.54 -2.75
CA GLY A 202 6.96 5.77 -3.54
C GLY A 202 6.17 6.92 -2.94
N GLU A 203 5.78 7.88 -3.79
CA GLU A 203 5.13 9.15 -3.45
C GLU A 203 3.81 9.30 -4.19
N ALA A 204 2.85 10.02 -3.60
CA ALA A 204 1.60 10.41 -4.27
C ALA A 204 1.88 11.27 -5.52
N LEU A 205 0.95 11.19 -6.50
CA LEU A 205 0.98 11.94 -7.78
C LEU A 205 2.22 11.69 -8.65
N ARG A 206 2.96 10.60 -8.41
CA ARG A 206 4.13 10.20 -9.20
C ARG A 206 4.14 8.71 -9.45
N PHE A 207 4.63 8.30 -10.63
CA PHE A 207 4.98 6.90 -10.85
C PHE A 207 6.42 6.65 -10.40
N ASP A 208 6.57 5.67 -9.52
CA ASP A 208 7.83 5.03 -9.15
C ASP A 208 7.86 3.63 -9.79
N TYR A 209 8.64 3.49 -10.86
CA TYR A 209 8.66 2.24 -11.64
C TYR A 209 9.25 1.06 -10.86
N ALA A 210 10.19 1.31 -9.95
CA ALA A 210 10.74 0.29 -9.07
C ALA A 210 9.66 -0.21 -8.09
N ALA A 211 8.94 0.71 -7.45
CA ALA A 211 7.82 0.41 -6.57
C ALA A 211 6.69 -0.33 -7.30
N ILE A 212 6.33 0.11 -8.51
CA ILE A 212 5.31 -0.54 -9.34
C ILE A 212 5.72 -1.98 -9.71
N LYS A 213 6.94 -2.19 -10.20
CA LYS A 213 7.46 -3.52 -10.54
C LYS A 213 7.51 -4.44 -9.33
N ALA A 214 7.93 -3.92 -8.18
CA ALA A 214 7.93 -4.65 -6.92
C ALA A 214 6.51 -5.00 -6.48
N GLY A 215 5.56 -4.09 -6.61
CA GLY A 215 4.15 -4.32 -6.33
C GLY A 215 3.55 -5.46 -7.15
N VAL A 216 3.73 -5.43 -8.48
CA VAL A 216 3.26 -6.50 -9.39
C VAL A 216 3.86 -7.85 -8.98
N THR A 217 5.18 -7.90 -8.79
CA THR A 217 5.87 -9.13 -8.38
C THR A 217 5.40 -9.62 -7.02
N GLY A 218 5.20 -8.69 -6.07
CA GLY A 218 4.75 -8.99 -4.72
C GLY A 218 3.35 -9.61 -4.70
N VAL A 219 2.38 -9.01 -5.41
CA VAL A 219 1.02 -9.57 -5.53
C VAL A 219 1.07 -10.98 -6.14
N GLN A 220 1.84 -11.19 -7.22
CA GLN A 220 2.00 -12.51 -7.83
C GLN A 220 2.65 -13.52 -6.88
N ASN A 221 3.59 -13.12 -6.05
CA ASN A 221 4.23 -13.97 -5.05
C ASN A 221 3.22 -14.39 -3.96
N VAL A 222 2.36 -13.47 -3.50
CA VAL A 222 1.25 -13.79 -2.59
C VAL A 222 0.29 -14.77 -3.25
N MET A 223 -0.10 -14.56 -4.52
CA MET A 223 -0.96 -15.50 -5.25
C MET A 223 -0.34 -16.89 -5.37
N LYS A 224 0.99 -16.99 -5.55
CA LYS A 224 1.70 -18.28 -5.56
C LYS A 224 1.73 -18.92 -4.17
N SER A 225 1.90 -18.13 -3.11
CA SER A 225 1.85 -18.60 -1.72
C SER A 225 0.48 -19.17 -1.38
N LEU A 226 -0.57 -18.49 -1.79
CA LEU A 226 -1.96 -18.92 -1.64
C LEU A 226 -2.36 -20.05 -2.62
N LYS A 227 -1.42 -20.56 -3.40
CA LYS A 227 -1.64 -21.62 -4.42
C LYS A 227 -2.67 -21.23 -5.50
N MET A 228 -2.86 -19.95 -5.72
CA MET A 228 -3.75 -19.42 -6.76
C MET A 228 -3.09 -19.46 -8.15
N LEU A 229 -1.77 -19.27 -8.22
CA LEU A 229 -0.96 -19.40 -9.44
C LEU A 229 -0.01 -20.59 -9.31
N LYS A 230 0.27 -21.25 -10.46
CA LYS A 230 1.33 -22.25 -10.53
C LYS A 230 2.71 -21.59 -10.57
N GLY A 231 3.72 -22.33 -10.13
CA GLY A 231 5.11 -21.91 -10.18
C GLY A 231 5.68 -21.63 -8.77
N ARG A 232 7.01 -21.54 -8.71
CA ARG A 232 7.70 -21.16 -7.49
C ARG A 232 7.63 -19.65 -7.34
N ARG A 233 7.59 -19.16 -6.10
CA ARG A 233 7.84 -17.74 -5.82
C ARG A 233 9.16 -17.34 -6.50
N SER A 234 9.23 -16.12 -7.00
CA SER A 234 10.52 -15.58 -7.43
C SER A 234 11.50 -15.79 -6.29
N ARG A 235 12.61 -16.49 -6.55
CA ARG A 235 13.67 -16.68 -5.56
C ARG A 235 14.44 -15.35 -5.42
N LYS A 236 13.80 -14.32 -4.95
CA LYS A 236 14.53 -13.15 -4.50
C LYS A 236 15.27 -13.51 -3.22
N LYS A 237 16.51 -13.08 -3.17
CA LYS A 237 17.38 -13.28 -2.01
C LYS A 237 16.92 -12.47 -0.77
N VAL A 238 15.93 -11.60 -0.93
CA VAL A 238 15.39 -10.78 0.15
C VAL A 238 14.61 -11.66 1.13
N LYS A 239 15.05 -11.68 2.37
CA LYS A 239 14.31 -12.25 3.49
C LYS A 239 13.78 -11.10 4.32
N PRO A 240 12.49 -10.75 4.21
CA PRO A 240 11.94 -9.60 4.92
C PRO A 240 12.29 -9.62 6.40
N VAL A 241 12.66 -8.47 6.95
CA VAL A 241 12.92 -8.32 8.38
C VAL A 241 11.79 -7.51 8.99
N VAL A 242 11.24 -8.01 10.10
CA VAL A 242 10.16 -7.34 10.82
C VAL A 242 10.76 -6.25 11.72
N ALA A 243 10.33 -5.00 11.46
CA ALA A 243 10.51 -3.88 12.37
C ALA A 243 9.29 -3.78 13.29
N HIS A 244 9.50 -3.79 14.60
CA HIS A 244 8.39 -3.77 15.56
C HIS A 244 7.82 -2.37 15.81
N ARG A 245 8.52 -1.32 15.38
CA ARG A 245 8.07 0.07 15.49
C ARG A 245 8.76 0.97 14.48
N SER A 246 8.13 2.07 14.17
CA SER A 246 8.77 3.20 13.48
C SER A 246 8.44 4.49 14.19
N ALA A 247 9.29 5.49 13.98
CA ALA A 247 9.09 6.81 14.54
C ALA A 247 9.57 7.88 13.55
N TRP A 248 8.95 9.05 13.63
CA TRP A 248 9.34 10.20 12.84
C TRP A 248 10.39 11.03 13.58
N ILE A 249 11.49 11.33 12.91
CA ILE A 249 12.41 12.40 13.29
C ILE A 249 11.76 13.70 12.82
N ARG A 250 11.63 14.66 13.72
CA ARG A 250 10.98 15.93 13.47
C ARG A 250 12.00 17.07 13.39
N ASN A 251 11.64 18.08 12.63
CA ASN A 251 12.40 19.32 12.58
C ASN A 251 12.35 20.03 13.95
N GLU A 252 13.48 20.56 14.38
CA GLU A 252 13.60 21.25 15.67
C GLU A 252 13.59 22.78 15.51
N TYR A 253 13.67 23.28 14.27
CA TYR A 253 13.78 24.71 13.94
C TYR A 253 13.08 25.01 12.62
N ASP A 254 12.44 26.16 12.49
CA ASP A 254 11.87 26.60 11.22
C ASP A 254 12.95 26.93 10.18
N GLY A 255 12.80 26.51 8.94
CA GLY A 255 13.75 26.88 7.89
C GLY A 255 13.85 25.94 6.71
N LEU A 256 14.93 26.13 5.95
CA LEU A 256 15.29 25.27 4.82
C LEU A 256 15.95 23.99 5.36
N VAL A 257 15.47 22.84 4.94
CA VAL A 257 15.98 21.53 5.36
C VAL A 257 16.90 20.98 4.30
N VAL A 258 18.15 20.72 4.67
CA VAL A 258 19.15 20.06 3.84
C VAL A 258 19.36 18.63 4.36
N PRO A 259 18.79 17.61 3.70
CA PRO A 259 18.94 16.22 4.12
C PRO A 259 20.39 15.76 3.97
N LYS A 260 20.82 14.86 4.86
CA LYS A 260 22.14 14.22 4.88
C LYS A 260 22.03 12.69 4.79
N VAL A 261 20.82 12.20 4.66
CA VAL A 261 20.51 10.75 4.56
C VAL A 261 19.49 10.52 3.46
N GLU A 262 19.49 9.30 2.94
CA GLU A 262 18.65 8.86 1.84
C GLU A 262 17.63 7.79 2.30
N LEU A 263 16.62 7.56 1.46
CA LEU A 263 15.65 6.51 1.68
C LEU A 263 16.33 5.14 1.60
N GLY A 264 16.07 4.27 2.58
CA GLY A 264 16.72 2.97 2.70
C GLY A 264 18.04 2.98 3.50
N GLN A 265 18.60 4.16 3.78
CA GLN A 265 19.86 4.26 4.51
C GLN A 265 19.71 3.84 5.97
N THR A 266 20.68 3.06 6.46
CA THR A 266 20.85 2.78 7.88
C THR A 266 21.45 3.99 8.58
N ILE A 267 20.86 4.40 9.70
CA ILE A 267 21.30 5.53 10.52
C ILE A 267 21.51 5.13 11.97
N ASN A 268 22.43 5.82 12.66
CA ASN A 268 22.73 5.61 14.07
C ASN A 268 22.12 6.70 14.96
N LYS A 269 21.84 6.35 16.20
CA LYS A 269 21.47 7.34 17.21
C LYS A 269 22.60 8.36 17.38
N GLY A 270 22.24 9.65 17.35
CA GLY A 270 23.19 10.78 17.41
C GLY A 270 23.76 11.20 16.05
N GLN A 271 23.56 10.42 14.98
CA GLN A 271 23.97 10.80 13.62
C GLN A 271 23.20 12.03 13.13
N VAL A 272 23.90 12.98 12.49
CA VAL A 272 23.26 14.10 11.81
C VAL A 272 22.55 13.60 10.57
N VAL A 273 21.23 13.79 10.51
CA VAL A 273 20.36 13.32 9.40
C VAL A 273 19.88 14.44 8.50
N ALA A 274 19.91 15.67 9.01
CA ALA A 274 19.64 16.89 8.24
C ALA A 274 20.30 18.09 8.90
N GLN A 275 20.31 19.20 8.17
CA GLN A 275 20.59 20.53 8.69
C GLN A 275 19.41 21.43 8.36
N THR A 276 18.95 22.21 9.33
CA THR A 276 17.98 23.28 9.10
C THR A 276 18.72 24.60 9.13
N VAL A 277 18.48 25.44 8.14
CA VAL A 277 19.16 26.73 7.97
C VAL A 277 18.15 27.82 7.63
N ASN A 278 18.34 29.02 8.16
CA ASN A 278 17.52 30.15 7.74
C ASN A 278 17.87 30.61 6.31
N PRO A 279 17.00 31.35 5.62
CA PRO A 279 17.24 31.78 4.23
C PRO A 279 18.48 32.68 4.04
N HIS A 280 19.00 33.25 5.10
CA HIS A 280 20.18 34.14 5.06
C HIS A 280 21.49 33.36 5.24
N GLY A 281 21.43 32.13 5.75
CA GLY A 281 22.55 31.19 5.84
C GLY A 281 23.44 31.38 7.08
N ASP A 282 23.05 32.22 8.01
CA ASP A 282 23.83 32.60 9.23
C ASP A 282 23.40 31.80 10.48
N ASP A 283 22.32 31.05 10.41
CA ASP A 283 21.83 30.24 11.51
C ASP A 283 21.58 28.77 11.02
N LEU A 284 22.47 27.86 11.43
CA LEU A 284 22.49 26.47 10.96
C LEU A 284 22.40 25.54 12.15
N HIS A 285 21.34 24.73 12.17
CA HIS A 285 21.05 23.73 13.19
C HIS A 285 21.14 22.29 12.65
N ALA A 286 21.90 21.45 13.34
CA ALA A 286 22.02 20.04 12.99
C ALA A 286 20.91 19.22 13.63
N ILE A 287 20.10 18.55 12.80
CA ILE A 287 19.08 17.59 13.25
C ILE A 287 19.72 16.22 13.42
N LYS A 288 19.71 15.72 14.65
CA LYS A 288 20.29 14.41 14.99
C LYS A 288 19.24 13.36 15.17
N SER A 289 19.51 12.16 14.69
CA SER A 289 18.62 11.02 14.92
C SER A 289 18.58 10.60 16.39
N PRO A 290 17.41 10.55 17.04
CA PRO A 290 17.26 9.91 18.34
C PRO A 290 17.21 8.38 18.25
N TYR A 291 17.19 7.83 17.04
CA TYR A 291 16.97 6.41 16.75
C TYR A 291 18.17 5.80 16.01
N HIS A 292 18.32 4.48 16.21
CA HIS A 292 19.08 3.60 15.34
C HIS A 292 18.09 2.81 14.50
N GLY A 293 18.26 2.78 13.15
CA GLY A 293 17.30 2.12 12.27
C GLY A 293 17.53 2.41 10.80
N ILE A 294 16.53 2.05 9.97
CA ILE A 294 16.53 2.30 8.52
C ILE A 294 15.51 3.41 8.19
N VAL A 295 15.90 4.34 7.36
CA VAL A 295 15.01 5.41 6.86
C VAL A 295 14.02 4.80 5.88
N ILE A 296 12.75 4.71 6.28
CA ILE A 296 11.65 4.11 5.48
C ILE A 296 10.70 5.15 4.90
N GLY A 297 10.88 6.42 5.22
CA GLY A 297 10.08 7.51 4.67
C GLY A 297 10.81 8.84 4.80
N ILE A 298 10.67 9.70 3.79
CA ILE A 298 11.31 11.02 3.73
C ILE A 298 10.29 12.07 3.30
N SER A 299 10.30 13.25 3.94
CA SER A 299 9.65 14.46 3.44
C SER A 299 10.52 15.09 2.36
N ASN A 300 9.94 15.32 1.18
CA ASN A 300 10.66 15.85 0.02
C ASN A 300 10.57 17.38 -0.09
N ILE A 301 9.79 18.05 0.77
CA ILE A 301 9.74 19.50 0.81
C ILE A 301 10.99 20.01 1.55
N PRO A 302 11.80 20.87 0.92
CA PRO A 302 13.01 21.39 1.53
C PRO A 302 12.77 22.56 2.49
N VAL A 303 11.53 22.71 2.95
CA VAL A 303 11.13 23.75 3.94
C VAL A 303 10.27 23.04 4.98
N ALA A 304 10.55 23.25 6.25
CA ALA A 304 9.76 22.68 7.34
C ALA A 304 9.68 23.64 8.52
N ASN A 305 8.52 23.61 9.18
CA ASN A 305 8.34 24.27 10.47
C ASN A 305 8.88 23.37 11.60
N GLU A 306 9.09 23.95 12.76
CA GLU A 306 9.34 23.20 13.99
C GLU A 306 8.23 22.18 14.23
N GLY A 307 8.60 20.95 14.60
CA GLY A 307 7.67 19.84 14.82
C GLY A 307 7.26 19.07 13.56
N GLU A 308 7.53 19.56 12.35
CA GLU A 308 7.20 18.81 11.12
C GLU A 308 8.05 17.55 10.97
N ALA A 309 7.42 16.51 10.43
CA ALA A 309 8.02 15.19 10.25
C ALA A 309 8.93 15.16 9.02
N LEU A 310 10.23 14.86 9.21
CA LEU A 310 11.25 14.81 8.17
C LEU A 310 11.54 13.37 7.69
N PHE A 311 11.88 12.47 8.62
CA PHE A 311 12.28 11.11 8.31
C PHE A 311 11.52 10.10 9.16
N ASN A 312 10.96 9.07 8.55
CA ASN A 312 10.40 7.92 9.26
C ASN A 312 11.46 6.83 9.35
N VAL A 313 11.74 6.35 10.55
CA VAL A 313 12.80 5.38 10.83
C VAL A 313 12.19 4.10 11.37
N ALA A 314 12.39 3.00 10.68
CA ALA A 314 12.06 1.67 11.16
C ALA A 314 13.15 1.20 12.13
N GLN A 315 12.76 0.68 13.29
CA GLN A 315 13.67 0.26 14.35
C GLN A 315 13.67 -1.28 14.47
N PHE A 316 14.85 -1.83 14.57
CA PHE A 316 15.10 -3.27 14.64
C PHE A 316 15.87 -3.59 15.92
N ASP A 317 15.71 -4.80 16.43
CA ASP A 317 16.43 -5.27 17.61
C ASP A 317 17.74 -5.98 17.18
N GLY A 318 18.85 -5.59 17.81
CA GLY A 318 20.16 -6.25 17.68
C GLY A 318 20.66 -6.37 16.24
N GLU A 319 21.18 -7.55 15.87
CA GLU A 319 21.76 -7.84 14.54
C GLU A 319 20.76 -7.81 13.38
N ARG A 320 19.46 -7.70 13.66
CA ARG A 320 18.43 -7.67 12.61
C ARG A 320 18.55 -6.47 11.69
N ILE A 321 19.16 -5.38 12.15
CA ILE A 321 19.35 -4.19 11.32
C ILE A 321 20.33 -4.42 10.17
N GLU A 322 21.40 -5.19 10.40
CA GLU A 322 22.37 -5.52 9.36
C GLU A 322 21.71 -6.35 8.26
N HIS A 323 20.94 -7.37 8.61
CA HIS A 323 20.16 -8.15 7.66
C HIS A 323 19.11 -7.29 6.93
N ALA A 324 18.48 -6.34 7.62
CA ALA A 324 17.52 -5.45 6.99
C ALA A 324 18.20 -4.50 5.99
N SER A 325 19.39 -3.98 6.32
CA SER A 325 20.18 -3.15 5.42
C SER A 325 20.62 -3.93 4.17
N GLU A 326 21.17 -5.13 4.33
CA GLU A 326 21.52 -6.01 3.21
C GLU A 326 20.32 -6.32 2.31
N ASN A 327 19.14 -6.53 2.90
CA ASN A 327 17.92 -6.76 2.14
C ASN A 327 17.47 -5.53 1.36
N VAL A 328 17.66 -4.32 1.88
CA VAL A 328 17.40 -3.07 1.15
C VAL A 328 18.31 -2.99 -0.08
N ASP A 329 19.60 -3.23 0.06
CA ASP A 329 20.56 -3.19 -1.04
C ASP A 329 20.19 -4.21 -2.14
N VAL A 330 19.93 -5.46 -1.75
CA VAL A 330 19.50 -6.51 -2.68
C VAL A 330 18.17 -6.16 -3.36
N PHE A 331 17.26 -5.49 -2.65
CA PHE A 331 15.99 -5.06 -3.21
C PHE A 331 16.18 -3.95 -4.23
N VAL A 332 16.98 -2.92 -3.91
CA VAL A 332 17.29 -1.81 -4.80
C VAL A 332 17.95 -2.34 -6.08
N GLU A 333 18.98 -3.15 -5.99
CA GLU A 333 19.62 -3.78 -7.16
C GLU A 333 18.64 -4.55 -8.06
N ALA A 334 17.66 -5.23 -7.44
CA ALA A 334 16.70 -6.05 -8.18
C ALA A 334 15.65 -5.23 -8.95
N TYR A 335 15.38 -4.00 -8.52
CA TYR A 335 14.28 -3.19 -9.05
C TYR A 335 14.71 -1.85 -9.66
N ASP A 336 15.92 -1.34 -9.36
CA ASP A 336 16.47 -0.07 -9.85
C ASP A 336 16.85 -0.13 -11.35
N GLN A 337 16.07 -0.82 -12.14
CA GLN A 337 16.24 -0.81 -13.60
C GLN A 337 15.41 0.32 -14.19
N LYS A 338 16.07 1.18 -14.99
CA LYS A 338 15.44 2.27 -15.76
C LYS A 338 14.17 1.79 -16.47
N PRO A 339 13.18 2.68 -16.64
CA PRO A 339 11.97 2.35 -17.40
C PRO A 339 12.34 1.87 -18.80
N ILE A 340 11.73 0.75 -19.20
CA ILE A 340 11.72 0.28 -20.60
C ILE A 340 10.70 1.09 -21.37
#